data_585c30e09bce039a48cd731c7632d718
#
_entry.id   585c30e09bce039a48cd731c7632d718
#
_cell.length_a   1.000
_cell.length_b   1.000
_cell.length_c   1.000
_cell.angle_alpha   90.00
_cell.angle_beta   90.00
_cell.angle_gamma   90.00
#
_symmetry.space_group_name_H-M   'P 1'
#
loop_
_entity.id
_entity.type
_entity.pdbx_description
1 polymer ?
#
loop_
_entity_poly.entity_id
_entity_poly.type
_entity_poly.pdbx_seq_one_letter_code
_entity_poly.pdbx_strand_id
1 'polypeptide(L)'
;EKGVTGYQIAESISPRLAAEVLAVSVKAEGDTSVGKGTVIGLDTPIEENCTVRLLKWEDEEGKRVFWHSSAHLMAQALEALYPGVKFGIGPAIENGFYYDIDLGGKQLTDADFPAIEKKMLELAKSKEAFKCTHVSKADALKYFTEKGDEYKVELINELEDGKITFYQNGNFTDLCR
;
A
#
# COMPACT_ATOMS: atom_id res chain seq x y z
N GLU A 1 -20.49 1.91 15.90
CA GLU A 1 -19.66 2.28 17.07
C GLU A 1 -18.40 3.01 16.56
N LYS A 2 -17.93 4.02 17.30
CA LYS A 2 -16.70 4.74 16.96
C LYS A 2 -15.49 3.83 17.12
N GLY A 3 -14.51 3.97 16.22
CA GLY A 3 -13.28 3.19 16.23
C GLY A 3 -13.41 1.79 15.61
N VAL A 4 -14.58 1.42 15.06
CA VAL A 4 -14.72 0.15 14.34
C VAL A 4 -13.95 0.21 13.02
N THR A 5 -13.30 -0.90 12.66
CA THR A 5 -12.56 -1.01 11.40
C THR A 5 -13.38 -1.67 10.30
N GLY A 6 -12.98 -1.46 9.04
CA GLY A 6 -13.60 -2.13 7.91
C GLY A 6 -13.52 -3.66 7.99
N TYR A 7 -12.40 -4.18 8.49
CA TYR A 7 -12.23 -5.61 8.73
C TYR A 7 -13.26 -6.15 9.74
N GLN A 8 -13.41 -5.48 10.89
CA GLN A 8 -14.38 -5.86 11.92
C GLN A 8 -15.83 -5.83 11.41
N ILE A 9 -16.17 -4.83 10.57
CA ILE A 9 -17.49 -4.77 9.93
C ILE A 9 -17.69 -5.99 9.02
N ALA A 10 -16.73 -6.30 8.15
CA ALA A 10 -16.82 -7.44 7.26
C ALA A 10 -16.91 -8.78 8.02
N GLU A 11 -16.10 -8.93 9.07
CA GLU A 11 -16.08 -10.13 9.92
C GLU A 11 -17.40 -10.33 10.68
N SER A 12 -18.02 -9.25 11.15
CA SER A 12 -19.34 -9.30 11.81
C SER A 12 -20.45 -9.80 10.90
N ILE A 13 -20.30 -9.62 9.58
CA ILE A 13 -21.25 -10.12 8.57
C ILE A 13 -20.95 -11.59 8.26
N SER A 14 -19.71 -11.89 7.87
CA SER A 14 -19.23 -13.27 7.73
C SER A 14 -17.69 -13.35 7.60
N PRO A 15 -17.07 -14.45 8.10
CA PRO A 15 -15.62 -14.67 7.91
C PRO A 15 -15.22 -14.77 6.43
N ARG A 16 -16.09 -15.26 5.57
CA ARG A 16 -15.85 -15.32 4.12
C ARG A 16 -15.73 -13.90 3.53
N LEU A 17 -16.64 -13.01 3.91
CA LEU A 17 -16.62 -11.64 3.43
C LEU A 17 -15.34 -10.92 3.90
N ALA A 18 -14.95 -11.11 5.17
CA ALA A 18 -13.72 -10.55 5.71
C ALA A 18 -12.47 -11.00 4.93
N ALA A 19 -12.46 -12.23 4.39
CA ALA A 19 -11.38 -12.74 3.57
C ALA A 19 -11.38 -12.21 2.12
N GLU A 20 -12.50 -11.71 1.62
CA GLU A 20 -12.67 -11.21 0.25
C GLU A 20 -12.53 -9.68 0.13
N VAL A 21 -12.74 -8.94 1.24
CA VAL A 21 -12.70 -7.47 1.25
C VAL A 21 -11.25 -6.98 1.18
N LEU A 22 -11.01 -5.98 0.32
CA LEU A 22 -9.69 -5.41 0.06
C LEU A 22 -9.50 -4.01 0.70
N ALA A 23 -10.58 -3.24 0.79
CA ALA A 23 -10.58 -1.89 1.35
C ALA A 23 -12.02 -1.46 1.69
N VAL A 24 -12.16 -0.28 2.26
CA VAL A 24 -13.46 0.34 2.55
C VAL A 24 -13.55 1.70 1.88
N SER A 25 -14.71 1.99 1.30
CA SER A 25 -15.07 3.36 0.91
C SER A 25 -16.00 3.93 1.97
N VAL A 26 -15.61 5.06 2.55
CA VAL A 26 -16.38 5.78 3.56
C VAL A 26 -16.89 7.09 3.00
N LYS A 27 -18.15 7.44 3.33
CA LYS A 27 -18.79 8.67 2.92
C LYS A 27 -19.49 9.28 4.13
N ALA A 28 -19.14 10.53 4.46
CA ALA A 28 -19.71 11.20 5.63
C ALA A 28 -21.24 11.21 5.59
N GLU A 29 -21.86 11.14 6.76
CA GLU A 29 -23.30 11.23 6.90
C GLU A 29 -23.78 12.59 6.39
N GLY A 30 -24.81 12.59 5.52
CA GLY A 30 -25.32 13.82 4.89
C GLY A 30 -24.55 14.31 3.66
N ASP A 31 -23.47 13.66 3.28
CA ASP A 31 -22.79 13.94 2.01
C ASP A 31 -23.63 13.42 0.83
N THR A 32 -24.31 14.33 0.14
CA THR A 32 -25.15 14.06 -1.03
C THR A 32 -24.38 14.14 -2.35
N SER A 33 -23.06 14.33 -2.31
CA SER A 33 -22.23 14.40 -3.52
C SER A 33 -22.39 13.14 -4.36
N VAL A 34 -22.52 13.32 -5.66
CA VAL A 34 -22.51 12.21 -6.63
C VAL A 34 -21.05 11.78 -6.81
N GLY A 35 -20.52 11.00 -5.87
CA GLY A 35 -19.14 10.58 -5.91
C GLY A 35 -18.87 9.31 -5.09
N LYS A 36 -17.78 8.65 -5.42
CA LYS A 36 -17.21 7.57 -4.63
C LYS A 36 -16.67 8.19 -3.33
N GLY A 37 -16.95 7.56 -2.18
CA GLY A 37 -16.40 8.00 -0.90
C GLY A 37 -14.87 7.91 -0.85
N THR A 38 -14.28 8.33 0.26
CA THR A 38 -12.84 8.17 0.49
C THR A 38 -12.50 6.70 0.74
N VAL A 39 -11.51 6.18 0.02
CA VAL A 39 -11.04 4.80 0.22
C VAL A 39 -10.01 4.78 1.35
N ILE A 40 -10.24 3.91 2.33
CA ILE A 40 -9.35 3.69 3.48
C ILE A 40 -9.00 2.20 3.63
N GLY A 41 -7.90 1.93 4.32
CA GLY A 41 -7.48 0.56 4.63
C GLY A 41 -8.44 -0.16 5.58
N LEU A 42 -8.42 -1.49 5.53
CA LEU A 42 -9.31 -2.34 6.35
C LEU A 42 -9.11 -2.15 7.85
N ASP A 43 -7.89 -1.83 8.28
CA ASP A 43 -7.52 -1.65 9.68
C ASP A 43 -7.64 -0.19 10.15
N THR A 44 -8.06 0.72 9.28
CA THR A 44 -8.25 2.13 9.63
C THR A 44 -9.51 2.29 10.49
N PRO A 45 -9.41 2.85 11.71
CA PRO A 45 -10.58 3.12 12.54
C PRO A 45 -11.51 4.16 11.91
N ILE A 46 -12.80 3.90 11.99
CA ILE A 46 -13.85 4.81 11.52
C ILE A 46 -14.38 5.58 12.74
N GLU A 47 -14.08 6.87 12.81
CA GLU A 47 -14.34 7.70 13.99
C GLU A 47 -15.66 8.50 13.90
N GLU A 48 -16.22 8.60 12.71
CA GLU A 48 -17.42 9.42 12.46
C GLU A 48 -18.56 8.58 11.88
N ASN A 49 -19.78 9.08 12.01
CA ASN A 49 -20.94 8.50 11.36
C ASN A 49 -20.77 8.61 9.84
N CYS A 50 -20.85 7.51 9.15
CA CYS A 50 -20.65 7.46 7.71
C CYS A 50 -21.39 6.28 7.08
N THR A 51 -21.58 6.36 5.78
CA THR A 51 -21.94 5.21 4.96
C THR A 51 -20.68 4.46 4.58
N VAL A 52 -20.68 3.15 4.79
CA VAL A 52 -19.54 2.27 4.51
C VAL A 52 -19.89 1.33 3.36
N ARG A 53 -19.00 1.25 2.36
CA ARG A 53 -19.04 0.26 1.30
C ARG A 53 -17.79 -0.60 1.37
N LEU A 54 -17.96 -1.90 1.50
CA LEU A 54 -16.86 -2.87 1.47
C LEU A 54 -16.46 -3.12 0.02
N LEU A 55 -15.18 -2.90 -0.28
CA LEU A 55 -14.64 -3.00 -1.64
C LEU A 55 -13.96 -4.36 -1.84
N LYS A 56 -14.34 -5.05 -2.90
CA LYS A 56 -13.78 -6.35 -3.29
C LYS A 56 -13.07 -6.26 -4.64
N TRP A 57 -12.63 -7.40 -5.14
CA TRP A 57 -11.96 -7.51 -6.43
C TRP A 57 -12.82 -7.03 -7.62
N GLU A 58 -14.13 -7.20 -7.56
CA GLU A 58 -15.06 -6.76 -8.60
C GLU A 58 -15.19 -5.24 -8.68
N ASP A 59 -14.87 -4.54 -7.60
CA ASP A 59 -14.87 -3.09 -7.53
C ASP A 59 -13.57 -2.52 -8.11
N GLU A 60 -13.67 -1.48 -8.94
CA GLU A 60 -12.50 -0.83 -9.56
C GLU A 60 -11.52 -0.29 -8.51
N GLU A 61 -12.06 0.33 -7.44
CA GLU A 61 -11.25 0.82 -6.34
C GLU A 61 -10.59 -0.31 -5.55
N GLY A 62 -11.29 -1.43 -5.37
CA GLY A 62 -10.75 -2.63 -4.73
C GLY A 62 -9.58 -3.21 -5.51
N LYS A 63 -9.72 -3.34 -6.85
CA LYS A 63 -8.62 -3.75 -7.73
C LYS A 63 -7.41 -2.81 -7.62
N ARG A 64 -7.66 -1.50 -7.62
CA ARG A 64 -6.59 -0.52 -7.52
C ARG A 64 -5.80 -0.67 -6.22
N VAL A 65 -6.49 -0.85 -5.09
CA VAL A 65 -5.84 -1.11 -3.79
C VAL A 65 -5.05 -2.41 -3.82
N PHE A 66 -5.60 -3.47 -4.40
CA PHE A 66 -4.92 -4.76 -4.53
C PHE A 66 -3.63 -4.63 -5.35
N TRP A 67 -3.69 -4.00 -6.52
CA TRP A 67 -2.50 -3.80 -7.36
C TRP A 67 -1.44 -2.94 -6.67
N HIS A 68 -1.87 -1.88 -5.97
CA HIS A 68 -0.96 -1.02 -5.23
C HIS A 68 -0.26 -1.77 -4.09
N SER A 69 -1.01 -2.54 -3.29
CA SER A 69 -0.45 -3.39 -2.25
C SER A 69 0.49 -4.47 -2.82
N SER A 70 0.16 -5.00 -4.00
CA SER A 70 1.02 -5.97 -4.70
C SER A 70 2.33 -5.35 -5.17
N ALA A 71 2.32 -4.07 -5.57
CA ALA A 71 3.54 -3.33 -5.90
C ALA A 71 4.47 -3.20 -4.68
N HIS A 72 3.92 -2.83 -3.50
CA HIS A 72 4.69 -2.77 -2.26
C HIS A 72 5.21 -4.15 -1.83
N LEU A 73 4.41 -5.21 -1.99
CA LEU A 73 4.82 -6.58 -1.69
C LEU A 73 5.98 -7.03 -2.60
N MET A 74 5.93 -6.67 -3.89
CA MET A 74 7.02 -6.94 -4.83
C MET A 74 8.28 -6.15 -4.44
N ALA A 75 8.15 -4.88 -4.06
CA ALA A 75 9.29 -4.08 -3.61
C ALA A 75 9.94 -4.69 -2.35
N GLN A 76 9.14 -5.15 -1.38
CA GLN A 76 9.63 -5.87 -0.21
C GLN A 76 10.38 -7.15 -0.58
N ALA A 77 9.85 -7.92 -1.54
CA ALA A 77 10.52 -9.14 -2.02
C ALA A 77 11.86 -8.83 -2.71
N LEU A 78 11.88 -7.76 -3.52
CA LEU A 78 13.10 -7.31 -4.19
C LEU A 78 14.14 -6.81 -3.19
N GLU A 79 13.76 -6.04 -2.17
CA GLU A 79 14.69 -5.58 -1.13
C GLU A 79 15.30 -6.76 -0.36
N ALA A 80 14.49 -7.80 -0.08
CA ALA A 80 14.97 -9.01 0.59
C ALA A 80 15.93 -9.86 -0.26
N LEU A 81 15.75 -9.88 -1.59
CA LEU A 81 16.56 -10.67 -2.52
C LEU A 81 17.79 -9.90 -3.05
N TYR A 82 17.68 -8.60 -3.15
CA TYR A 82 18.70 -7.71 -3.74
C TYR A 82 19.05 -6.58 -2.76
N PRO A 83 19.88 -6.84 -1.75
CA PRO A 83 20.30 -5.80 -0.80
C PRO A 83 20.90 -4.59 -1.50
N GLY A 84 20.44 -3.39 -1.16
CA GLY A 84 20.87 -2.14 -1.77
C GLY A 84 20.10 -1.75 -3.02
N VAL A 85 19.04 -2.47 -3.40
CA VAL A 85 18.10 -2.01 -4.44
C VAL A 85 17.51 -0.66 -4.06
N LYS A 86 17.42 0.26 -5.03
CA LYS A 86 16.76 1.55 -4.87
C LYS A 86 15.45 1.54 -5.65
N PHE A 87 14.49 2.28 -5.12
CA PHE A 87 13.13 2.29 -5.65
C PHE A 87 12.73 3.68 -6.16
N GLY A 88 12.28 3.74 -7.40
CA GLY A 88 11.59 4.90 -7.95
C GLY A 88 10.11 4.91 -7.56
N ILE A 89 9.25 4.88 -8.55
CA ILE A 89 7.79 4.85 -8.37
C ILE A 89 7.20 3.48 -8.72
N GLY A 90 6.10 3.12 -8.05
CA GLY A 90 5.40 1.85 -8.25
C GLY A 90 3.88 2.01 -8.28
N PRO A 91 3.31 2.69 -9.30
CA PRO A 91 1.87 2.92 -9.36
C PRO A 91 1.10 1.67 -9.78
N ALA A 92 -0.13 1.56 -9.27
CA ALA A 92 -1.13 0.70 -9.87
C ALA A 92 -1.57 1.27 -11.22
N ILE A 93 -1.73 0.40 -12.21
CA ILE A 93 -2.27 0.68 -13.54
C ILE A 93 -3.58 -0.09 -13.75
N GLU A 94 -4.23 0.08 -14.88
CA GLU A 94 -5.55 -0.51 -15.16
C GLU A 94 -5.59 -2.04 -14.92
N ASN A 95 -4.58 -2.76 -15.40
CA ASN A 95 -4.51 -4.23 -15.30
C ASN A 95 -3.16 -4.69 -14.73
N GLY A 96 -2.80 -4.18 -13.55
CA GLY A 96 -1.56 -4.56 -12.90
C GLY A 96 -0.87 -3.41 -12.21
N PHE A 97 0.44 -3.50 -12.13
CA PHE A 97 1.33 -2.49 -11.55
C PHE A 97 2.72 -2.65 -12.15
N TYR A 98 3.57 -1.65 -11.95
CA TYR A 98 5.01 -1.77 -12.19
C TYR A 98 5.79 -1.12 -11.04
N TYR A 99 7.08 -1.27 -11.04
CA TYR A 99 7.97 -0.59 -10.12
C TYR A 99 9.29 -0.28 -10.82
N ASP A 100 9.68 0.99 -10.79
CA ASP A 100 11.01 1.41 -11.26
C ASP A 100 12.04 1.07 -10.18
N ILE A 101 13.07 0.30 -10.56
CA ILE A 101 14.10 -0.19 -9.64
C ILE A 101 15.49 0.05 -10.22
N ASP A 102 16.46 0.30 -9.33
CA ASP A 102 17.88 0.31 -9.64
C ASP A 102 18.60 -0.77 -8.81
N LEU A 103 19.21 -1.70 -9.48
CA LEU A 103 19.98 -2.81 -8.91
C LEU A 103 21.49 -2.58 -8.96
N GLY A 104 21.93 -1.33 -9.09
CA GLY A 104 23.37 -1.00 -9.14
C GLY A 104 24.05 -1.53 -10.41
N GLY A 105 23.39 -1.42 -11.55
CA GLY A 105 23.89 -1.87 -12.86
C GLY A 105 23.58 -3.33 -13.21
N LYS A 106 22.92 -4.08 -12.33
CA LYS A 106 22.36 -5.40 -12.67
C LYS A 106 21.01 -5.22 -13.35
N GLN A 107 20.65 -6.14 -14.21
CA GLN A 107 19.32 -6.20 -14.84
C GLN A 107 18.64 -7.51 -14.43
N LEU A 108 17.34 -7.43 -14.17
CA LEU A 108 16.51 -8.61 -13.99
C LEU A 108 16.35 -9.33 -15.34
N THR A 109 16.34 -10.64 -15.27
CA THR A 109 16.09 -11.54 -16.39
C THR A 109 14.92 -12.47 -16.06
N ASP A 110 14.39 -13.16 -17.05
CA ASP A 110 13.33 -14.15 -16.85
C ASP A 110 13.71 -15.24 -15.83
N ALA A 111 15.00 -15.52 -15.67
CA ALA A 111 15.50 -16.49 -14.69
C ALA A 111 15.33 -16.01 -13.23
N ASP A 112 15.20 -14.72 -13.00
CA ASP A 112 15.06 -14.14 -11.66
C ASP A 112 13.59 -14.18 -11.18
N PHE A 113 12.61 -14.15 -12.09
CA PHE A 113 11.19 -14.04 -11.75
C PHE A 113 10.69 -15.17 -10.83
N PRO A 114 11.03 -16.45 -11.02
CA PRO A 114 10.57 -17.50 -10.11
C PRO A 114 11.01 -17.30 -8.65
N ALA A 115 12.19 -16.72 -8.43
CA ALA A 115 12.68 -16.43 -7.07
C ALA A 115 11.92 -15.26 -6.45
N ILE A 116 11.64 -14.22 -7.25
CA ILE A 116 10.86 -13.04 -6.82
C ILE A 116 9.42 -13.46 -6.49
N GLU A 117 8.75 -14.20 -7.37
CA GLU A 117 7.38 -14.69 -7.15
C GLU A 117 7.29 -15.58 -5.91
N LYS A 118 8.24 -16.50 -5.74
CA LYS A 118 8.33 -17.34 -4.54
C LYS A 118 8.43 -16.49 -3.27
N LYS A 119 9.29 -15.47 -3.29
CA LYS A 119 9.46 -14.56 -2.15
C LYS A 119 8.20 -13.75 -1.86
N MET A 120 7.54 -13.23 -2.89
CA MET A 120 6.25 -12.55 -2.74
C MET A 120 5.19 -13.46 -2.10
N LEU A 121 5.10 -14.72 -2.52
CA LEU A 121 4.17 -15.70 -1.95
C LEU A 121 4.51 -16.04 -0.49
N GLU A 122 5.79 -16.10 -0.12
CA GLU A 122 6.23 -16.30 1.26
C GLU A 122 5.79 -15.12 2.13
N LEU A 123 6.03 -13.89 1.68
CA LEU A 123 5.63 -12.66 2.38
C LEU A 123 4.10 -12.54 2.50
N ALA A 124 3.36 -12.86 1.44
CA ALA A 124 1.90 -12.85 1.49
C ALA A 124 1.33 -13.85 2.52
N LYS A 125 1.98 -15.01 2.69
CA LYS A 125 1.58 -16.03 3.68
C LYS A 125 1.85 -15.60 5.12
N SER A 126 2.75 -14.67 5.38
CA SER A 126 3.00 -14.14 6.73
C SER A 126 1.82 -13.33 7.26
N LYS A 127 0.93 -12.86 6.37
CA LYS A 127 -0.26 -12.06 6.69
C LYS A 127 0.05 -10.81 7.51
N GLU A 128 1.22 -10.22 7.30
CA GLU A 128 1.57 -8.95 7.92
C GLU A 128 0.67 -7.84 7.37
N ALA A 129 0.13 -7.03 8.27
CA ALA A 129 -0.75 -5.93 7.87
C ALA A 129 0.05 -4.78 7.26
N PHE A 130 -0.49 -4.19 6.20
CA PHE A 130 0.01 -2.93 5.67
C PHE A 130 -0.41 -1.78 6.61
N LYS A 131 0.56 -1.04 7.12
CA LYS A 131 0.32 0.13 7.97
C LYS A 131 0.63 1.40 7.21
N CYS A 132 -0.37 2.28 7.10
CA CYS A 132 -0.21 3.61 6.55
C CYS A 132 0.04 4.61 7.69
N THR A 133 1.10 5.39 7.61
CA THR A 133 1.44 6.39 8.61
C THR A 133 1.76 7.72 7.92
N HIS A 134 1.12 8.81 8.36
CA HIS A 134 1.48 10.15 7.93
C HIS A 134 2.78 10.56 8.60
N VAL A 135 3.69 11.11 7.81
CA VAL A 135 5.02 11.54 8.29
C VAL A 135 5.32 12.96 7.83
N SER A 136 6.14 13.68 8.60
CA SER A 136 6.63 14.97 8.16
C SER A 136 7.62 14.81 7.01
N LYS A 137 7.74 15.84 6.17
CA LYS A 137 8.75 15.87 5.09
C LYS A 137 10.16 15.70 5.64
N ALA A 138 10.45 16.29 6.80
CA ALA A 138 11.75 16.19 7.45
C ALA A 138 12.08 14.75 7.88
N ASP A 139 11.11 14.03 8.50
CA ASP A 139 11.31 12.65 8.92
C ASP A 139 11.43 11.72 7.71
N ALA A 140 10.66 11.95 6.66
CA ALA A 140 10.73 11.19 5.42
C ALA A 140 12.10 11.35 4.74
N LEU A 141 12.60 12.58 4.61
CA LEU A 141 13.93 12.86 4.07
C LEU A 141 15.03 12.20 4.90
N LYS A 142 14.95 12.32 6.23
CA LYS A 142 15.90 11.67 7.13
C LYS A 142 15.94 10.16 6.91
N TYR A 143 14.79 9.52 6.92
CA TYR A 143 14.69 8.07 6.76
C TYR A 143 15.31 7.56 5.45
N PHE A 144 14.91 8.13 4.31
CA PHE A 144 15.42 7.67 3.02
C PHE A 144 16.85 8.11 2.73
N THR A 145 17.34 9.20 3.34
CA THR A 145 18.77 9.58 3.30
C THR A 145 19.61 8.55 4.06
N GLU A 146 19.19 8.16 5.27
CA GLU A 146 19.87 7.12 6.07
C GLU A 146 19.84 5.75 5.38
N LYS A 147 18.75 5.46 4.67
CA LYS A 147 18.60 4.24 3.86
C LYS A 147 19.46 4.26 2.58
N GLY A 148 19.91 5.43 2.14
CA GLY A 148 20.69 5.61 0.91
C GLY A 148 19.87 5.54 -0.37
N ASP A 149 18.55 5.75 -0.29
CA ASP A 149 17.64 5.75 -1.44
C ASP A 149 17.46 7.17 -1.98
N GLU A 150 18.36 7.57 -2.87
CA GLU A 150 18.38 8.91 -3.46
C GLU A 150 17.15 9.22 -4.32
N TYR A 151 16.54 8.21 -4.98
CA TYR A 151 15.34 8.42 -5.77
C TYR A 151 14.14 8.78 -4.89
N LYS A 152 14.00 8.15 -3.74
CA LYS A 152 12.96 8.52 -2.76
C LYS A 152 13.21 9.90 -2.17
N VAL A 153 14.47 10.26 -1.91
CA VAL A 153 14.84 11.62 -1.45
C VAL A 153 14.46 12.67 -2.50
N GLU A 154 14.71 12.41 -3.77
CA GLU A 154 14.33 13.32 -4.86
C GLU A 154 12.80 13.48 -4.93
N LEU A 155 12.06 12.37 -4.93
CA LEU A 155 10.59 12.39 -4.92
C LEU A 155 10.01 13.16 -3.73
N ILE A 156 10.57 12.97 -2.52
CA ILE A 156 10.09 13.67 -1.32
C ILE A 156 10.32 15.18 -1.43
N ASN A 157 11.42 15.61 -2.05
CA ASN A 157 11.69 17.04 -2.23
C ASN A 157 10.63 17.75 -3.08
N GLU A 158 10.00 17.04 -4.01
CA GLU A 158 8.92 17.56 -4.85
C GLU A 158 7.54 17.56 -4.14
N LEU A 159 7.38 16.82 -3.03
CA LEU A 159 6.13 16.72 -2.32
C LEU A 159 5.92 17.87 -1.35
N GLU A 160 4.64 18.25 -1.16
CA GLU A 160 4.24 19.16 -0.11
C GLU A 160 4.25 18.48 1.26
N ASP A 161 4.63 19.19 2.30
CA ASP A 161 4.55 18.70 3.67
C ASP A 161 3.08 18.44 4.06
N GLY A 162 2.86 17.40 4.88
CA GLY A 162 1.51 16.97 5.28
C GLY A 162 0.80 16.04 4.29
N LYS A 163 1.37 15.78 3.12
CA LYS A 163 0.82 14.82 2.12
C LYS A 163 1.66 13.55 1.96
N ILE A 164 2.61 13.33 2.85
CA ILE A 164 3.56 12.22 2.75
C ILE A 164 3.11 11.11 3.67
N THR A 165 3.00 9.90 3.12
CA THR A 165 2.70 8.70 3.89
C THR A 165 3.76 7.64 3.70
N PHE A 166 4.02 6.89 4.77
CA PHE A 166 4.76 5.65 4.73
C PHE A 166 3.80 4.49 4.73
N TYR A 167 4.03 3.53 3.84
CA TYR A 167 3.43 2.22 3.89
C TYR A 167 4.45 1.23 4.40
N GLN A 168 4.14 0.61 5.54
CA GLN A 168 5.00 -0.35 6.20
C GLN A 168 4.37 -1.74 6.15
N ASN A 169 5.17 -2.74 5.75
CA ASN A 169 4.81 -4.15 5.80
C ASN A 169 5.99 -4.92 6.40
N GLY A 170 5.81 -5.45 7.61
CA GLY A 170 6.90 -6.05 8.37
C GLY A 170 8.06 -5.07 8.59
N ASN A 171 9.23 -5.43 8.11
CA ASN A 171 10.45 -4.61 8.18
C ASN A 171 10.65 -3.70 6.94
N PHE A 172 9.79 -3.80 5.94
CA PHE A 172 9.84 -2.97 4.75
C PHE A 172 9.02 -1.70 4.94
N THR A 173 9.59 -0.57 4.52
CA THR A 173 8.91 0.73 4.54
C THR A 173 9.09 1.41 3.19
N ASP A 174 8.00 1.82 2.61
CA ASP A 174 7.97 2.53 1.34
C ASP A 174 7.30 3.90 1.46
N LEU A 175 7.73 4.81 0.58
CA LEU A 175 7.07 6.10 0.39
C LEU A 175 5.80 5.91 -0.45
N CYS A 176 4.69 6.43 0.04
CA CYS A 176 3.44 6.50 -0.71
C CYS A 176 2.86 7.92 -0.65
N ARG A 177 2.07 8.31 -1.68
CA ARG A 177 1.47 9.64 -1.81
C ARG A 177 0.04 9.55 -2.34
#